data_968c6fdcadfb48c4900c61864d6ef9bc
#
_entry.id   968c6fdcadfb48c4900c61864d6ef9bc
#
_cell.length_a   1.000
_cell.length_b   1.000
_cell.length_c   1.000
_cell.angle_alpha   90.00
_cell.angle_beta   90.00
_cell.angle_gamma   90.00
#
_symmetry.space_group_name_H-M   'P 1'
#
loop_
_entity.id
_entity.type
_entity.pdbx_description
1 polymer ?
#
loop_
_entity_poly.entity_id
_entity_poly.type
_entity_poly.pdbx_seq_one_letter_code
_entity_poly.pdbx_strand_id
1 'polypeptide(L)'
;MQRFLFLLTILGTFVPGLAHAWWQPDWAYRKPVTVDAGPKAGAVGGDPGRIPVLLRLHSGNFNFEGVSDNGADLRFVAGDDKTVLNHQIEQFNPLLGIALIWVDVPALAAGTPQQLWMYYGNPKAPASGNGQRTFDPDYSLVYHFAEPGVPSRDSTAYGNHAQTAVPALEGSVIGAGARLG
;
A
#
# COMPACT_ATOMS: atom_id res chain seq x y z
N MET A 1 19.57 -72.98 -13.85
CA MET A 1 19.05 -71.77 -14.53
C MET A 1 18.62 -70.77 -13.47
N GLN A 2 19.52 -69.84 -13.12
CA GLN A 2 19.36 -68.86 -12.09
C GLN A 2 18.88 -67.55 -12.74
N ARG A 3 17.63 -67.11 -12.44
CA ARG A 3 17.06 -65.87 -12.94
C ARG A 3 17.44 -64.74 -11.99
N PHE A 4 18.31 -63.81 -12.43
CA PHE A 4 18.61 -62.56 -11.77
C PHE A 4 17.47 -61.58 -12.04
N LEU A 5 16.79 -61.14 -10.97
CA LEU A 5 15.80 -60.08 -11.02
C LEU A 5 16.52 -58.75 -10.76
N PHE A 6 16.62 -57.87 -11.78
CA PHE A 6 17.14 -56.51 -11.62
C PHE A 6 16.04 -55.63 -11.09
N LEU A 7 16.19 -55.16 -9.87
CA LEU A 7 15.31 -54.16 -9.26
C LEU A 7 15.82 -52.78 -9.67
N LEU A 8 15.10 -52.12 -10.61
CA LEU A 8 15.41 -50.75 -11.04
C LEU A 8 14.81 -49.76 -10.03
N THR A 9 15.64 -49.20 -9.14
CA THR A 9 15.23 -48.16 -8.20
C THR A 9 15.25 -46.83 -8.93
N ILE A 10 14.06 -46.30 -9.26
CA ILE A 10 13.93 -44.93 -9.80
C ILE A 10 14.07 -43.95 -8.64
N LEU A 11 15.22 -43.33 -8.51
CA LEU A 11 15.46 -42.22 -7.57
C LEU A 11 14.84 -40.96 -8.17
N GLY A 12 13.59 -40.68 -7.78
CA GLY A 12 12.95 -39.43 -8.15
C GLY A 12 13.64 -38.23 -7.50
N THR A 13 14.32 -37.41 -8.27
CA THR A 13 14.87 -36.14 -7.80
C THR A 13 13.71 -35.18 -7.52
N PHE A 14 13.39 -35.00 -6.24
CA PHE A 14 12.49 -33.96 -5.79
C PHE A 14 13.20 -32.61 -5.97
N VAL A 15 12.90 -31.88 -7.03
CA VAL A 15 13.32 -30.50 -7.21
C VAL A 15 12.39 -29.67 -6.34
N PRO A 16 12.84 -29.10 -5.21
CA PRO A 16 12.00 -28.18 -4.46
C PRO A 16 11.76 -26.97 -5.36
N GLY A 17 10.54 -26.80 -5.83
CA GLY A 17 10.11 -25.57 -6.45
C GLY A 17 10.44 -24.43 -5.49
N LEU A 18 11.04 -23.33 -5.97
CA LEU A 18 11.22 -22.12 -5.21
C LEU A 18 9.82 -21.63 -4.80
N ALA A 19 9.36 -22.09 -3.63
CA ALA A 19 8.23 -21.47 -2.98
C ALA A 19 8.65 -20.03 -2.71
N HIS A 20 8.11 -19.07 -3.44
CA HIS A 20 8.21 -17.67 -3.06
C HIS A 20 7.59 -17.57 -1.67
N ALA A 21 8.44 -17.55 -0.67
CA ALA A 21 7.99 -17.36 0.71
C ALA A 21 7.32 -16.00 0.78
N TRP A 22 6.10 -15.97 1.31
CA TRP A 22 5.42 -14.72 1.64
C TRP A 22 6.32 -13.91 2.57
N TRP A 23 6.26 -12.57 2.44
CA TRP A 23 7.00 -11.67 3.32
C TRP A 23 6.83 -12.03 4.81
N GLN A 24 5.61 -12.35 5.22
CA GLN A 24 5.29 -12.82 6.57
C GLN A 24 4.15 -13.86 6.52
N PRO A 25 4.30 -15.02 7.15
CA PRO A 25 3.31 -16.09 7.10
C PRO A 25 1.99 -15.77 7.82
N ASP A 26 1.97 -14.77 8.71
CA ASP A 26 0.79 -14.40 9.48
C ASP A 26 -0.25 -13.62 8.67
N TRP A 27 0.11 -13.16 7.47
CA TRP A 27 -0.82 -12.50 6.54
C TRP A 27 -1.47 -13.51 5.61
N ALA A 28 -2.81 -13.64 5.70
CA ALA A 28 -3.54 -14.64 4.92
C ALA A 28 -3.63 -14.32 3.42
N TYR A 29 -3.54 -13.04 3.07
CA TYR A 29 -3.74 -12.58 1.69
C TYR A 29 -2.68 -11.59 1.25
N ARG A 30 -2.37 -11.60 -0.04
CA ARG A 30 -1.63 -10.54 -0.71
C ARG A 30 -2.22 -10.22 -2.08
N LYS A 31 -2.08 -8.98 -2.50
CA LYS A 31 -2.51 -8.48 -3.81
C LYS A 31 -1.38 -7.72 -4.48
N PRO A 32 -1.06 -8.01 -5.76
CA PRO A 32 -0.12 -7.19 -6.50
C PRO A 32 -0.73 -5.81 -6.80
N VAL A 33 0.08 -4.78 -6.67
CA VAL A 33 -0.23 -3.41 -7.06
C VAL A 33 0.85 -2.97 -8.05
N THR A 34 0.45 -2.54 -9.23
CA THR A 34 1.37 -2.00 -10.23
C THR A 34 1.28 -0.49 -10.24
N VAL A 35 2.42 0.16 -10.04
CA VAL A 35 2.58 1.62 -10.17
C VAL A 35 3.30 1.89 -11.48
N ASP A 36 2.67 2.66 -12.37
CA ASP A 36 3.21 3.02 -13.68
C ASP A 36 3.26 4.55 -13.81
N ALA A 37 4.45 5.10 -13.99
CA ALA A 37 4.69 6.52 -14.27
C ALA A 37 4.97 6.79 -15.76
N GLY A 38 4.55 5.88 -16.65
CA GLY A 38 4.75 6.02 -18.09
C GLY A 38 3.89 7.12 -18.73
N PRO A 39 4.12 7.40 -20.01
CA PRO A 39 3.44 8.48 -20.75
C PRO A 39 1.92 8.41 -20.74
N LYS A 40 1.35 7.21 -20.59
CA LYS A 40 -0.10 6.99 -20.50
C LYS A 40 -0.67 7.32 -19.12
N ALA A 41 0.17 7.41 -18.10
CA ALA A 41 -0.22 7.71 -16.73
C ALA A 41 -0.20 9.21 -16.40
N GLY A 42 -0.13 10.10 -17.40
CA GLY A 42 -0.05 11.54 -17.21
C GLY A 42 1.38 12.01 -16.93
N ALA A 43 2.32 11.47 -17.69
CA ALA A 43 3.76 11.60 -17.54
C ALA A 43 4.22 12.92 -16.92
N VAL A 44 4.84 12.80 -15.78
CA VAL A 44 5.78 13.78 -15.26
C VAL A 44 7.03 13.66 -16.13
N GLY A 45 7.55 14.76 -16.68
CA GLY A 45 8.77 14.73 -17.47
C GLY A 45 9.96 14.34 -16.59
N GLY A 46 10.51 13.14 -16.79
CA GLY A 46 11.63 12.61 -16.03
C GLY A 46 11.25 11.53 -15.00
N ASP A 47 12.23 11.05 -14.26
CA ASP A 47 12.04 10.06 -13.20
C ASP A 47 11.50 10.73 -11.94
N PRO A 48 10.31 10.35 -11.43
CA PRO A 48 9.79 10.91 -10.19
C PRO A 48 10.65 10.61 -8.96
N GLY A 49 11.45 9.54 -9.00
CA GLY A 49 12.22 9.08 -7.86
C GLY A 49 11.34 8.56 -6.72
N ARG A 50 11.66 8.93 -5.49
CA ARG A 50 10.83 8.64 -4.31
C ARG A 50 9.62 9.56 -4.29
N ILE A 51 8.41 8.99 -4.20
CA ILE A 51 7.18 9.76 -4.16
C ILE A 51 6.07 8.98 -3.42
N PRO A 52 5.26 9.65 -2.58
CA PRO A 52 4.03 9.06 -2.07
C PRO A 52 3.00 8.95 -3.19
N VAL A 53 2.51 7.73 -3.42
CA VAL A 53 1.52 7.41 -4.44
C VAL A 53 0.18 7.12 -3.77
N LEU A 54 -0.88 7.76 -4.24
CA LEU A 54 -2.23 7.47 -3.77
C LEU A 54 -2.76 6.18 -4.39
N LEU A 55 -3.03 5.19 -3.56
CA LEU A 55 -3.75 3.98 -3.91
C LEU A 55 -5.21 4.12 -3.52
N ARG A 56 -6.09 4.06 -4.52
CA ARG A 56 -7.54 4.03 -4.31
C ARG A 56 -8.05 2.60 -4.42
N LEU A 57 -8.56 2.06 -3.31
CA LEU A 57 -9.28 0.80 -3.29
C LEU A 57 -10.79 1.07 -3.34
N HIS A 58 -11.51 0.26 -4.11
CA HIS A 58 -12.96 0.29 -4.18
C HIS A 58 -13.51 -1.12 -4.46
N SER A 59 -14.79 -1.35 -4.24
CA SER A 59 -15.42 -2.66 -4.39
C SER A 59 -15.23 -3.32 -5.75
N GLY A 60 -14.92 -2.55 -6.80
CA GLY A 60 -14.60 -3.08 -8.13
C GLY A 60 -13.16 -3.58 -8.29
N ASN A 61 -12.24 -3.21 -7.41
CA ASN A 61 -10.83 -3.63 -7.49
C ASN A 61 -10.32 -4.32 -6.23
N PHE A 62 -11.06 -4.28 -5.12
CA PHE A 62 -10.65 -4.86 -3.85
C PHE A 62 -11.84 -5.41 -3.06
N ASN A 63 -11.67 -6.60 -2.46
CA ASN A 63 -12.62 -7.14 -1.50
C ASN A 63 -12.19 -6.75 -0.09
N PHE A 64 -13.03 -6.01 0.61
CA PHE A 64 -12.77 -5.54 1.98
C PHE A 64 -12.98 -6.60 3.05
N GLU A 65 -13.56 -7.76 2.70
CA GLU A 65 -13.68 -8.89 3.62
C GLU A 65 -12.30 -9.39 4.05
N GLY A 66 -12.14 -9.66 5.32
CA GLY A 66 -10.89 -10.17 5.89
C GLY A 66 -9.81 -9.13 6.14
N VAL A 67 -10.09 -7.84 5.91
CA VAL A 67 -9.23 -6.74 6.36
C VAL A 67 -9.67 -6.31 7.76
N SER A 68 -8.71 -6.06 8.62
CA SER A 68 -9.00 -5.55 9.99
C SER A 68 -9.63 -4.16 9.96
N ASP A 69 -10.34 -3.81 11.02
CA ASP A 69 -10.96 -2.50 11.19
C ASP A 69 -9.96 -1.38 10.91
N ASN A 70 -10.41 -0.37 10.19
CA ASN A 70 -9.61 0.78 9.76
C ASN A 70 -8.36 0.43 8.94
N GLY A 71 -8.27 -0.79 8.38
CA GLY A 71 -7.11 -1.23 7.60
C GLY A 71 -5.85 -1.46 8.45
N ALA A 72 -5.99 -1.74 9.75
CA ALA A 72 -4.85 -1.85 10.68
C ALA A 72 -3.80 -2.88 10.26
N ASP A 73 -4.22 -3.94 9.60
CA ASP A 73 -3.37 -5.03 9.11
C ASP A 73 -2.81 -4.83 7.70
N LEU A 74 -3.12 -3.73 7.03
CA LEU A 74 -2.53 -3.44 5.72
C LEU A 74 -1.01 -3.24 5.85
N ARG A 75 -0.27 -3.89 4.95
CA ARG A 75 1.18 -3.70 4.78
C ARG A 75 1.49 -3.59 3.30
N PHE A 76 2.40 -2.69 2.98
CA PHE A 76 2.91 -2.53 1.63
C PHE A 76 4.37 -2.97 1.60
N VAL A 77 4.71 -3.79 0.63
CA VAL A 77 6.04 -4.38 0.48
C VAL A 77 6.48 -4.16 -0.95
N ALA A 78 7.73 -3.80 -1.16
CA ALA A 78 8.29 -3.62 -2.49
C ALA A 78 8.26 -4.92 -3.30
N GLY A 79 8.52 -4.83 -4.59
CA GLY A 79 8.50 -5.98 -5.50
C GLY A 79 9.49 -7.10 -5.15
N ASP A 80 10.48 -6.82 -4.30
CA ASP A 80 11.42 -7.79 -3.75
C ASP A 80 10.80 -8.73 -2.69
N ASP A 81 9.56 -8.45 -2.29
CA ASP A 81 8.81 -9.17 -1.25
C ASP A 81 9.53 -9.22 0.11
N LYS A 82 10.29 -8.18 0.43
CA LYS A 82 11.10 -8.05 1.67
C LYS A 82 11.03 -6.65 2.26
N THR A 83 11.19 -5.63 1.44
CA THR A 83 11.29 -4.24 1.88
C THR A 83 9.91 -3.69 2.19
N VAL A 84 9.63 -3.44 3.47
CA VAL A 84 8.36 -2.82 3.91
C VAL A 84 8.37 -1.35 3.57
N LEU A 85 7.29 -0.88 2.92
CA LEU A 85 7.08 0.50 2.55
C LEU A 85 6.27 1.24 3.60
N ASN A 86 6.60 2.50 3.84
CA ASN A 86 5.76 3.37 4.68
C ASN A 86 4.45 3.67 3.97
N HIS A 87 3.39 3.84 4.74
CA HIS A 87 2.10 4.23 4.20
C HIS A 87 1.30 5.03 5.23
N GLN A 88 0.31 5.77 4.73
CA GLN A 88 -0.69 6.43 5.54
C GLN A 88 -2.07 6.14 4.98
N ILE A 89 -2.99 5.70 5.83
CA ILE A 89 -4.39 5.56 5.49
C ILE A 89 -5.05 6.92 5.72
N GLU A 90 -5.52 7.54 4.65
CA GLU A 90 -6.30 8.78 4.70
C GLU A 90 -7.77 8.48 4.99
N GLN A 91 -8.30 7.47 4.32
CA GLN A 91 -9.68 7.01 4.48
C GLN A 91 -9.76 5.49 4.38
N PHE A 92 -10.56 4.87 5.24
CA PHE A 92 -10.90 3.46 5.15
C PHE A 92 -12.36 3.27 5.56
N ASN A 93 -13.22 2.93 4.61
CA ASN A 93 -14.64 2.69 4.85
C ASN A 93 -15.09 1.44 4.10
N PRO A 94 -15.06 0.27 4.74
CA PRO A 94 -15.44 -1.00 4.10
C PRO A 94 -16.94 -1.08 3.79
N LEU A 95 -17.79 -0.32 4.52
CA LEU A 95 -19.23 -0.30 4.25
C LEU A 95 -19.55 0.43 2.94
N LEU A 96 -18.83 1.50 2.64
CA LEU A 96 -18.91 2.20 1.35
C LEU A 96 -18.02 1.56 0.29
N GLY A 97 -17.22 0.56 0.66
CA GLY A 97 -16.28 -0.10 -0.24
C GLY A 97 -15.24 0.85 -0.80
N ILE A 98 -14.66 1.72 0.04
CA ILE A 98 -13.62 2.68 -0.37
C ILE A 98 -12.49 2.77 0.65
N ALA A 99 -11.25 2.84 0.15
CA ALA A 99 -10.10 3.28 0.93
C ALA A 99 -9.16 4.16 0.08
N LEU A 100 -8.55 5.14 0.73
CA LEU A 100 -7.53 6.04 0.18
C LEU A 100 -6.27 5.86 1.02
N ILE A 101 -5.19 5.42 0.38
CA ILE A 101 -3.97 5.04 1.07
C ILE A 101 -2.79 5.63 0.32
N TRP A 102 -2.00 6.44 1.00
CA TRP A 102 -0.74 6.95 0.49
C TRP A 102 0.37 5.94 0.77
N VAL A 103 1.12 5.55 -0.24
CA VAL A 103 2.23 4.59 -0.13
C VAL A 103 3.50 5.27 -0.60
N ASP A 104 4.53 5.26 0.23
CA ASP A 104 5.85 5.78 -0.09
C ASP A 104 6.58 4.83 -1.05
N VAL A 105 6.68 5.20 -2.32
CA VAL A 105 7.37 4.41 -3.34
C VAL A 105 8.79 4.96 -3.50
N PRO A 106 9.82 4.19 -3.13
CA PRO A 106 11.18 4.74 -2.93
C PRO A 106 11.93 5.11 -4.21
N ALA A 107 11.55 4.52 -5.35
CA ALA A 107 12.26 4.75 -6.61
C ALA A 107 11.35 4.47 -7.80
N LEU A 108 10.51 5.42 -8.16
CA LEU A 108 9.66 5.33 -9.34
C LEU A 108 10.38 5.92 -10.54
N ALA A 109 10.52 5.13 -11.62
CA ALA A 109 11.15 5.56 -12.87
C ALA A 109 10.10 5.72 -13.98
N ALA A 110 10.26 6.73 -14.81
CA ALA A 110 9.37 6.98 -15.93
C ALA A 110 9.37 5.80 -16.92
N GLY A 111 8.20 5.34 -17.31
CA GLY A 111 8.03 4.27 -18.29
C GLY A 111 8.42 2.86 -17.83
N THR A 112 8.76 2.68 -16.56
CA THR A 112 9.09 1.38 -15.98
C THR A 112 8.09 1.05 -14.87
N PRO A 113 7.08 0.21 -15.13
CA PRO A 113 6.13 -0.18 -14.10
C PRO A 113 6.82 -0.88 -12.94
N GLN A 114 6.47 -0.48 -11.72
CA GLN A 114 6.94 -1.12 -10.50
C GLN A 114 5.82 -1.95 -9.87
N GLN A 115 6.15 -3.15 -9.43
CA GLN A 115 5.25 -3.99 -8.66
C GLN A 115 5.49 -3.82 -7.18
N LEU A 116 4.38 -3.62 -6.44
CA LEU A 116 4.33 -3.66 -4.99
C LEU A 116 3.41 -4.80 -4.57
N TRP A 117 3.55 -5.24 -3.33
CA TRP A 117 2.64 -6.19 -2.71
C TRP A 117 1.86 -5.50 -1.59
N MET A 118 0.55 -5.62 -1.61
CA MET A 118 -0.33 -5.24 -0.51
C MET A 118 -0.75 -6.50 0.24
N TYR A 119 -0.33 -6.62 1.49
CA TYR A 119 -0.67 -7.73 2.40
C TYR A 119 -1.80 -7.34 3.33
N TYR A 120 -2.70 -8.28 3.62
CA TYR A 120 -3.85 -8.12 4.52
C TYR A 120 -4.33 -9.47 5.06
N GLY A 121 -5.27 -9.45 6.02
CA GLY A 121 -5.83 -10.66 6.61
C GLY A 121 -5.05 -11.17 7.84
N ASN A 122 -4.38 -10.27 8.59
CA ASN A 122 -3.80 -10.59 9.89
C ASN A 122 -4.54 -9.82 11.00
N PRO A 123 -5.55 -10.42 11.64
CA PRO A 123 -6.36 -9.73 12.66
C PRO A 123 -5.59 -9.37 13.94
N LYS A 124 -4.37 -9.86 14.11
CA LYS A 124 -3.49 -9.55 15.25
C LYS A 124 -2.48 -8.46 14.95
N ALA A 125 -2.38 -8.01 13.69
CA ALA A 125 -1.41 -7.00 13.32
C ALA A 125 -1.77 -5.64 13.92
N PRO A 126 -0.83 -4.94 14.59
CA PRO A 126 -1.04 -3.57 15.03
C PRO A 126 -1.12 -2.64 13.82
N ALA A 127 -1.81 -1.51 13.96
CA ALA A 127 -1.77 -0.46 12.95
C ALA A 127 -0.32 0.03 12.72
N SER A 128 0.05 0.23 11.46
CA SER A 128 1.42 0.62 11.08
C SER A 128 1.49 1.85 10.19
N GLY A 129 0.35 2.48 9.91
CA GLY A 129 0.30 3.72 9.15
C GLY A 129 1.11 4.82 9.84
N ASN A 130 1.96 5.52 9.06
CA ASN A 130 2.84 6.57 9.57
C ASN A 130 3.02 7.67 8.52
N GLY A 131 2.24 8.75 8.63
CA GLY A 131 2.32 9.88 7.72
C GLY A 131 3.69 10.54 7.70
N GLN A 132 4.32 10.73 8.85
CA GLN A 132 5.63 11.38 8.97
C GLN A 132 6.75 10.66 8.24
N ARG A 133 6.60 9.36 7.99
CA ARG A 133 7.53 8.56 7.20
C ARG A 133 7.09 8.36 5.76
N THR A 134 5.78 8.50 5.50
CA THR A 134 5.20 8.37 4.17
C THR A 134 5.53 9.58 3.31
N PHE A 135 5.44 10.78 3.89
CA PHE A 135 5.83 12.01 3.24
C PHE A 135 7.28 12.34 3.60
N ASP A 136 8.12 12.55 2.59
CA ASP A 136 9.53 12.86 2.82
C ASP A 136 9.73 14.29 3.35
N PRO A 137 10.99 14.67 3.72
CA PRO A 137 11.27 15.99 4.27
C PRO A 137 11.01 17.16 3.31
N ASP A 138 10.83 16.91 2.02
CA ASP A 138 10.54 17.95 1.03
C ASP A 138 9.07 18.39 1.06
N TYR A 139 8.21 17.59 1.71
CA TYR A 139 6.82 17.97 1.99
C TYR A 139 6.74 18.80 3.26
N SER A 140 6.59 20.10 3.13
CA SER A 140 6.50 21.01 4.27
C SER A 140 5.15 21.01 4.99
N LEU A 141 4.09 20.53 4.33
CA LEU A 141 2.73 20.47 4.86
C LEU A 141 1.87 19.48 4.05
N VAL A 142 1.15 18.58 4.75
CA VAL A 142 0.16 17.69 4.16
C VAL A 142 -1.09 17.62 5.03
N TYR A 143 -2.18 18.24 4.58
CA TYR A 143 -3.50 18.15 5.20
C TYR A 143 -4.44 17.30 4.35
N HIS A 144 -5.08 16.31 4.95
CA HIS A 144 -6.10 15.49 4.29
C HIS A 144 -7.53 16.00 4.52
N PHE A 145 -7.72 16.93 5.45
CA PHE A 145 -9.05 17.46 5.84
C PHE A 145 -10.06 16.36 6.23
N ALA A 146 -9.56 15.22 6.67
CA ALA A 146 -10.36 14.06 7.03
C ALA A 146 -10.99 14.15 8.42
N GLU A 147 -10.67 15.20 9.18
CA GLU A 147 -11.14 15.43 10.55
C GLU A 147 -12.26 16.48 10.57
N PRO A 148 -13.53 16.07 10.50
CA PRO A 148 -14.63 17.03 10.48
C PRO A 148 -14.77 17.77 11.81
N GLY A 149 -14.86 19.11 11.75
CA GLY A 149 -15.14 19.94 12.91
C GLY A 149 -13.98 20.19 13.87
N VAL A 150 -12.78 19.69 13.55
CA VAL A 150 -11.55 19.94 14.32
C VAL A 150 -10.44 20.45 13.39
N PRO A 151 -9.40 21.12 13.94
CA PRO A 151 -8.27 21.57 13.13
C PRO A 151 -7.55 20.40 12.45
N SER A 152 -7.23 20.55 11.16
CA SER A 152 -6.56 19.52 10.38
C SER A 152 -5.15 19.23 10.90
N ARG A 153 -4.80 17.96 10.95
CA ARG A 153 -3.47 17.51 11.36
C ARG A 153 -2.54 17.48 10.16
N ASP A 154 -1.34 18.01 10.35
CA ASP A 154 -0.26 17.84 9.40
C ASP A 154 0.29 16.43 9.49
N SER A 155 0.34 15.74 8.35
CA SER A 155 0.86 14.38 8.23
C SER A 155 2.37 14.33 8.06
N THR A 156 3.03 15.48 7.87
CA THR A 156 4.49 15.53 7.76
C THR A 156 5.19 15.45 9.12
N ALA A 157 6.52 15.26 9.08
CA ALA A 157 7.34 15.27 10.30
C ALA A 157 7.42 16.66 10.97
N TYR A 158 7.06 17.73 10.23
CA TYR A 158 7.11 19.10 10.77
C TYR A 158 6.01 19.40 11.79
N GLY A 159 4.86 18.69 11.71
CA GLY A 159 3.78 18.83 12.66
C GLY A 159 3.12 20.21 12.66
N ASN A 160 3.07 20.89 11.52
CA ASN A 160 2.44 22.20 11.32
C ASN A 160 0.91 22.09 11.35
N HIS A 161 0.36 21.62 12.47
CA HIS A 161 -1.10 21.43 12.61
C HIS A 161 -1.87 22.73 12.50
N ALA A 162 -3.05 22.70 11.87
CA ALA A 162 -3.94 23.84 11.80
C ALA A 162 -4.35 24.29 13.20
N GLN A 163 -4.54 25.60 13.39
CA GLN A 163 -4.97 26.16 14.67
C GLN A 163 -6.49 26.20 14.79
N THR A 164 -7.20 26.26 13.67
CA THR A 164 -8.66 26.34 13.60
C THR A 164 -9.21 25.32 12.63
N ALA A 165 -10.41 24.81 12.95
CA ALA A 165 -11.14 23.97 12.01
C ALA A 165 -11.61 24.81 10.81
N VAL A 166 -11.60 24.16 9.62
CA VAL A 166 -12.19 24.74 8.42
C VAL A 166 -13.48 24.00 8.07
N PRO A 167 -14.46 24.65 7.44
CA PRO A 167 -15.66 23.97 6.98
C PRO A 167 -15.28 22.84 6.01
N ALA A 168 -15.84 21.65 6.23
CA ALA A 168 -15.68 20.55 5.29
C ALA A 168 -16.32 20.89 3.94
N LEU A 169 -15.67 20.47 2.87
CA LEU A 169 -16.19 20.56 1.51
C LEU A 169 -16.61 19.17 1.04
N GLU A 170 -17.90 19.03 0.73
CA GLU A 170 -18.39 17.85 0.03
C GLU A 170 -18.03 17.91 -1.43
N GLY A 171 -17.68 16.76 -2.03
CA GLY A 171 -17.37 16.63 -3.45
C GLY A 171 -15.97 17.10 -3.86
N SER A 172 -14.99 16.97 -2.97
CA SER A 172 -13.58 17.14 -3.34
C SER A 172 -13.12 16.07 -4.34
N VAL A 173 -12.05 16.34 -5.10
CA VAL A 173 -11.55 15.44 -6.17
C VAL A 173 -11.02 14.13 -5.58
N ILE A 174 -10.41 14.20 -4.40
CA ILE A 174 -9.85 13.06 -3.66
C ILE A 174 -10.19 13.25 -2.19
N GLY A 175 -10.77 12.24 -1.54
CA GLY A 175 -11.03 12.24 -0.12
C GLY A 175 -11.89 13.40 0.37
N ALA A 176 -11.58 13.90 1.54
CA ALA A 176 -12.19 15.09 2.12
C ALA A 176 -11.53 16.37 1.59
N GLY A 177 -12.21 17.48 1.73
CA GLY A 177 -11.69 18.78 1.33
C GLY A 177 -12.08 19.89 2.31
N ALA A 178 -11.53 21.09 2.11
CA ALA A 178 -11.83 22.26 2.90
C ALA A 178 -12.18 23.44 2.01
N ARG A 179 -13.10 24.27 2.47
CA ARG A 179 -13.40 25.56 1.86
C ARG A 179 -12.62 26.65 2.58
N LEU A 180 -11.69 27.26 1.86
CA LEU A 180 -10.98 28.44 2.35
C LEU A 180 -11.72 29.67 1.88
N GLY A 181 -12.14 30.53 2.81
CA GLY A 181 -12.87 31.79 2.57
C GLY A 181 -11.94 32.95 2.30
#